data_a4431203a460933aca6d1b01da943249
#
_entry.id   a4431203a460933aca6d1b01da943249
#
_cell.length_a   1.000
_cell.length_b   1.000
_cell.length_c   1.000
_cell.angle_alpha   90.00
_cell.angle_beta   90.00
_cell.angle_gamma   90.00
#
_symmetry.space_group_name_H-M   'P 1'
#
loop_
_entity.id
_entity.type
_entity.pdbx_description
1 polymer ?
#
loop_
_entity_poly.entity_id
_entity_poly.type
_entity_poly.pdbx_seq_one_letter_code
_entity_poly.pdbx_strand_id
1 'polypeptide(L)'
;MDHQTMEKIKILKKNSKPMKWYAICDCDNCYVSCERVFRPDLDGKPVVVLSNNDGCVVARSKEAKQLGVKAGTPFFQLEQLFPNAGIEAFSSNYELYGEITARVMTIIRDVSPVCFRYSIDEAFAILDGFTPEQLRQWGESLHDRVLQSVGMPISIGIAPTKTLAKMASHFAKKYPGYNHCCIIDTEERRIKASKLYPIDEVWGIGRRYAARLNSMGIATAYDFMSHSQSWIRSTFKTIVIERTWAELNATDCIPDDVPASKKSICTSRSFDGMVTDFDTLRTHIANFAARCAEKLRKQQSVANIVGVFVDSNHFRPELEQYSNMTEISIPTPSASTIDIVKTATACLRRIFRDGICYKRAGVILMGVVPDTAIQADLFSFNADSHKMMRLLDNAVDKINKVDGTETVILSSQQYPKGKNFADAIKHEHKSSCPTTRWKDIIKLK
;
A
#
# COMPACT_ATOMS: atom_id res chain seq x y z
N MET A 1 19.64 -53.47 -6.09
CA MET A 1 19.04 -52.47 -6.98
C MET A 1 19.84 -52.47 -8.27
N ASP A 2 19.17 -52.73 -9.38
CA ASP A 2 19.74 -52.88 -10.71
C ASP A 2 20.31 -51.52 -11.23
N HIS A 3 21.44 -51.62 -11.96
CA HIS A 3 22.15 -50.47 -12.51
C HIS A 3 21.26 -49.60 -13.40
N GLN A 4 20.28 -50.19 -14.11
CA GLN A 4 19.27 -49.49 -14.91
C GLN A 4 18.29 -48.67 -14.06
N THR A 5 17.95 -49.15 -12.85
CA THR A 5 17.09 -48.42 -11.90
C THR A 5 17.83 -47.22 -11.31
N MET A 6 19.12 -47.35 -11.06
CA MET A 6 19.98 -46.22 -10.58
C MET A 6 20.21 -45.18 -11.66
N GLU A 7 20.36 -45.56 -12.92
CA GLU A 7 20.44 -44.59 -14.06
C GLU A 7 19.12 -43.91 -14.30
N LYS A 8 17.98 -44.60 -14.28
CA LYS A 8 16.65 -43.99 -14.35
C LYS A 8 16.40 -42.99 -13.22
N ILE A 9 16.82 -43.30 -12.00
CA ILE A 9 16.73 -42.38 -10.85
C ILE A 9 17.67 -41.19 -11.03
N LYS A 10 18.89 -41.37 -11.58
CA LYS A 10 19.80 -40.28 -11.92
C LYS A 10 19.24 -39.38 -13.05
N ILE A 11 18.61 -39.93 -14.07
CA ILE A 11 18.00 -39.19 -15.19
C ILE A 11 16.75 -38.46 -14.70
N LEU A 12 15.93 -39.04 -13.84
CA LEU A 12 14.78 -38.39 -13.22
C LEU A 12 15.19 -37.25 -12.29
N LYS A 13 16.28 -37.38 -11.54
CA LYS A 13 16.86 -36.28 -10.74
C LYS A 13 17.51 -35.18 -11.57
N LYS A 14 17.98 -35.48 -12.79
CA LYS A 14 18.61 -34.51 -13.69
C LYS A 14 17.61 -33.65 -14.47
N ASN A 15 16.34 -34.08 -14.56
CA ASN A 15 15.27 -33.39 -15.28
C ASN A 15 14.21 -32.71 -14.38
N SER A 16 14.31 -32.78 -13.06
CA SER A 16 13.47 -31.96 -12.19
C SER A 16 14.00 -30.53 -12.19
N LYS A 17 13.23 -29.58 -12.74
CA LYS A 17 13.48 -28.17 -12.51
C LYS A 17 13.69 -27.97 -11.02
N PRO A 18 14.72 -27.20 -10.60
CA PRO A 18 14.90 -26.88 -9.18
C PRO A 18 13.57 -26.35 -8.64
N MET A 19 13.14 -26.85 -7.49
CA MET A 19 11.88 -26.43 -6.88
C MET A 19 12.01 -24.95 -6.52
N LYS A 20 11.13 -24.13 -7.06
CA LYS A 20 11.04 -22.70 -6.79
C LYS A 20 10.29 -22.47 -5.49
N TRP A 21 10.89 -21.72 -4.57
CA TRP A 21 10.28 -21.33 -3.32
C TRP A 21 10.08 -19.82 -3.26
N TYR A 22 8.91 -19.41 -2.78
CA TYR A 22 8.61 -18.03 -2.45
C TYR A 22 8.67 -17.85 -0.94
N ALA A 23 9.47 -16.89 -0.49
CA ALA A 23 9.44 -16.41 0.88
C ALA A 23 8.80 -15.03 0.90
N ILE A 24 7.78 -14.82 1.74
CA ILE A 24 7.28 -13.49 2.07
C ILE A 24 7.89 -13.07 3.40
N CYS A 25 8.57 -11.93 3.44
CA CYS A 25 9.07 -11.29 4.65
C CYS A 25 8.17 -10.10 4.95
N ASP A 26 7.57 -10.06 6.13
CA ASP A 26 6.54 -9.10 6.51
C ASP A 26 6.86 -8.50 7.89
N CYS A 27 6.96 -7.18 7.99
CA CYS A 27 7.25 -6.47 9.25
C CYS A 27 6.04 -6.55 10.19
N ASP A 28 6.25 -7.10 11.40
CA ASP A 28 5.19 -7.29 12.37
C ASP A 28 4.70 -5.98 12.95
N ASN A 29 3.39 -5.69 12.82
CA ASN A 29 2.76 -4.45 13.26
C ASN A 29 3.52 -3.19 12.79
N CYS A 30 4.02 -3.18 11.58
CA CYS A 30 5.04 -2.32 10.99
C CYS A 30 5.10 -0.90 11.58
N TYR A 31 4.03 -0.10 11.49
CA TYR A 31 4.08 1.30 11.94
C TYR A 31 4.29 1.43 13.46
N VAL A 32 3.66 0.58 14.25
CA VAL A 32 3.88 0.55 15.71
C VAL A 32 5.31 0.12 16.03
N SER A 33 5.82 -0.89 15.33
CA SER A 33 7.20 -1.37 15.52
C SER A 33 8.22 -0.30 15.14
N CYS A 34 7.97 0.51 14.09
CA CYS A 34 8.80 1.67 13.76
C CYS A 34 8.85 2.70 14.90
N GLU A 35 7.73 2.97 15.57
CA GLU A 35 7.70 3.86 16.74
C GLU A 35 8.49 3.27 17.93
N ARG A 36 8.34 1.97 18.17
CA ARG A 36 9.03 1.26 19.25
C ARG A 36 10.54 1.23 19.09
N VAL A 37 11.09 1.25 17.87
CA VAL A 37 12.55 1.34 17.63
C VAL A 37 13.18 2.51 18.41
N PHE A 38 12.49 3.64 18.54
CA PHE A 38 12.96 4.84 19.23
C PHE A 38 12.29 5.07 20.57
N ARG A 39 11.31 4.26 20.93
CA ARG A 39 10.52 4.32 22.16
C ARG A 39 10.37 2.93 22.77
N PRO A 40 11.48 2.32 23.27
CA PRO A 40 11.43 0.99 23.88
C PRO A 40 10.54 0.93 25.13
N ASP A 41 10.27 2.08 25.76
CA ASP A 41 9.30 2.20 26.85
C ASP A 41 7.85 1.85 26.47
N LEU A 42 7.56 1.71 25.16
CA LEU A 42 6.26 1.29 24.62
C LEU A 42 6.14 -0.24 24.48
N ASP A 43 7.19 -1.00 24.75
CA ASP A 43 7.10 -2.46 24.70
C ASP A 43 6.12 -2.97 25.76
N GLY A 44 5.25 -3.89 25.35
CA GLY A 44 4.18 -4.41 26.20
C GLY A 44 2.99 -3.47 26.41
N LYS A 45 3.03 -2.23 25.91
CA LYS A 45 1.91 -1.29 26.01
C LYS A 45 0.99 -1.35 24.79
N PRO A 46 -0.31 -1.05 24.94
CA PRO A 46 -1.21 -0.90 23.83
C PRO A 46 -0.90 0.40 23.06
N VAL A 47 -0.48 0.25 21.79
CA VAL A 47 -0.12 1.36 20.90
C VAL A 47 -0.92 1.30 19.63
N VAL A 48 -1.37 2.46 19.15
CA VAL A 48 -2.05 2.61 17.86
C VAL A 48 -1.38 3.70 17.02
N VAL A 49 -1.44 3.54 15.70
CA VAL A 49 -1.07 4.60 14.75
C VAL A 49 -2.33 5.01 13.99
N LEU A 50 -2.51 6.31 13.86
CA LEU A 50 -3.67 6.95 13.29
C LEU A 50 -3.46 7.23 11.78
N SER A 51 -4.55 7.31 11.05
CA SER A 51 -4.55 7.77 9.65
C SER A 51 -4.25 9.27 9.56
N ASN A 52 -4.13 9.78 8.32
CA ASN A 52 -4.04 11.23 8.10
C ASN A 52 -5.18 11.97 8.81
N ASN A 53 -4.89 13.16 9.34
CA ASN A 53 -5.79 13.98 10.16
C ASN A 53 -6.21 13.31 11.48
N ASP A 54 -5.40 12.38 11.99
CA ASP A 54 -5.67 11.61 13.21
C ASP A 54 -7.08 11.02 13.25
N GLY A 55 -7.59 10.62 12.07
CA GLY A 55 -9.01 10.28 11.89
C GLY A 55 -9.38 8.93 12.50
N CYS A 56 -8.64 7.87 12.18
CA CYS A 56 -8.93 6.52 12.66
C CYS A 56 -7.68 5.65 12.74
N VAL A 57 -7.78 4.56 13.51
CA VAL A 57 -6.69 3.59 13.72
C VAL A 57 -6.37 2.84 12.42
N VAL A 58 -5.10 2.90 11.97
CA VAL A 58 -4.59 2.16 10.80
C VAL A 58 -3.62 1.04 11.19
N ALA A 59 -2.85 1.21 12.27
CA ALA A 59 -1.98 0.16 12.80
C ALA A 59 -2.18 0.00 14.31
N ARG A 60 -1.89 -1.20 14.81
CA ARG A 60 -2.13 -1.56 16.22
C ARG A 60 -1.05 -2.51 16.70
N SER A 61 -0.60 -2.33 17.93
CA SER A 61 0.25 -3.30 18.62
C SER A 61 -0.52 -4.61 18.90
N LYS A 62 0.20 -5.64 19.32
CA LYS A 62 -0.39 -6.91 19.76
C LYS A 62 -1.32 -6.69 20.96
N GLU A 63 -0.90 -5.88 21.89
CA GLU A 63 -1.64 -5.52 23.10
C GLU A 63 -2.94 -4.77 22.79
N ALA A 64 -2.88 -3.78 21.86
CA ALA A 64 -4.08 -3.08 21.41
C ALA A 64 -5.07 -4.01 20.67
N LYS A 65 -4.57 -5.00 19.91
CA LYS A 65 -5.41 -6.04 19.31
C LYS A 65 -6.07 -6.94 20.35
N GLN A 66 -5.34 -7.30 21.42
CA GLN A 66 -5.87 -8.11 22.53
C GLN A 66 -6.95 -7.37 23.32
N LEU A 67 -6.85 -6.05 23.46
CA LEU A 67 -7.92 -5.22 24.02
C LEU A 67 -9.17 -5.13 23.12
N GLY A 68 -9.10 -5.63 21.88
CA GLY A 68 -10.21 -5.59 20.93
C GLY A 68 -10.28 -4.34 20.05
N VAL A 69 -9.23 -3.49 20.03
CA VAL A 69 -9.16 -2.32 19.14
C VAL A 69 -9.17 -2.82 17.68
N LYS A 70 -10.09 -2.34 16.87
CA LYS A 70 -10.21 -2.72 15.44
C LYS A 70 -9.55 -1.68 14.53
N ALA A 71 -9.05 -2.12 13.37
CA ALA A 71 -8.64 -1.19 12.31
C ALA A 71 -9.86 -0.40 11.83
N GLY A 72 -9.68 0.91 11.57
CA GLY A 72 -10.77 1.80 11.19
C GLY A 72 -11.56 2.36 12.38
N THR A 73 -11.26 1.99 13.65
CA THR A 73 -11.86 2.64 14.82
C THR A 73 -11.56 4.14 14.79
N PRO A 74 -12.58 5.02 14.81
CA PRO A 74 -12.37 6.46 14.86
C PRO A 74 -11.61 6.86 16.14
N PHE A 75 -10.63 7.75 16.00
CA PHE A 75 -9.79 8.13 17.15
C PHE A 75 -10.59 8.75 18.29
N PHE A 76 -11.56 9.62 17.98
CA PHE A 76 -12.41 10.25 18.99
C PHE A 76 -13.26 9.28 19.80
N GLN A 77 -13.48 8.05 19.30
CA GLN A 77 -14.21 7.00 20.02
C GLN A 77 -13.29 6.09 20.83
N LEU A 78 -11.97 6.19 20.63
CA LEU A 78 -11.04 5.22 21.21
C LEU A 78 -11.09 5.25 22.76
N GLU A 79 -11.07 6.45 23.36
CA GLU A 79 -11.14 6.63 24.80
C GLU A 79 -12.50 6.18 25.39
N GLN A 80 -13.59 6.42 24.63
CA GLN A 80 -14.93 6.00 25.03
C GLN A 80 -15.12 4.48 24.99
N LEU A 81 -14.52 3.82 23.99
CA LEU A 81 -14.59 2.37 23.82
C LEU A 81 -13.65 1.60 24.76
N PHE A 82 -12.52 2.22 25.13
CA PHE A 82 -11.48 1.60 25.93
C PHE A 82 -11.02 2.53 27.07
N PRO A 83 -11.93 2.90 28.01
CA PRO A 83 -11.62 3.81 29.08
C PRO A 83 -10.51 3.26 29.98
N ASN A 84 -9.55 4.09 30.34
CA ASN A 84 -8.40 3.74 31.21
C ASN A 84 -7.47 2.63 30.67
N ALA A 85 -7.54 2.29 29.39
CA ALA A 85 -6.70 1.24 28.81
C ALA A 85 -5.24 1.69 28.58
N GLY A 86 -4.90 2.96 28.79
CA GLY A 86 -3.56 3.49 28.61
C GLY A 86 -3.05 3.34 27.17
N ILE A 87 -3.91 3.54 26.19
CA ILE A 87 -3.56 3.40 24.77
C ILE A 87 -2.74 4.62 24.33
N GLU A 88 -1.49 4.38 23.94
CA GLU A 88 -0.64 5.40 23.31
C GLU A 88 -0.99 5.55 21.82
N ALA A 89 -1.21 6.77 21.36
CA ALA A 89 -1.58 7.07 19.99
C ALA A 89 -0.51 7.91 19.29
N PHE A 90 -0.18 7.53 18.04
CA PHE A 90 0.72 8.28 17.17
C PHE A 90 0.03 8.68 15.88
N SER A 91 0.27 9.90 15.39
CA SER A 91 -0.06 10.30 14.03
C SER A 91 0.83 9.55 13.04
N SER A 92 0.33 9.23 11.84
CA SER A 92 1.14 8.58 10.79
C SER A 92 2.42 9.36 10.48
N ASN A 93 3.57 8.74 10.64
CA ASN A 93 4.89 9.28 10.31
C ASN A 93 5.54 8.48 9.16
N TYR A 94 4.95 8.61 7.95
CA TYR A 94 5.40 7.83 6.79
C TYR A 94 6.86 8.09 6.38
N GLU A 95 7.44 9.23 6.76
CA GLU A 95 8.86 9.52 6.58
C GLU A 95 9.71 8.54 7.41
N LEU A 96 9.41 8.41 8.69
CA LEU A 96 10.07 7.47 9.59
C LEU A 96 9.84 6.02 9.15
N TYR A 97 8.59 5.65 8.87
CA TYR A 97 8.24 4.26 8.51
C TYR A 97 8.89 3.84 7.19
N GLY A 98 8.89 4.74 6.19
CA GLY A 98 9.54 4.50 4.91
C GLY A 98 11.04 4.28 5.02
N GLU A 99 11.71 5.01 5.89
CA GLU A 99 13.15 4.91 6.12
C GLU A 99 13.51 3.62 6.87
N ILE A 100 12.82 3.30 7.96
CA ILE A 100 13.06 2.07 8.71
C ILE A 100 12.81 0.84 7.85
N THR A 101 11.67 0.80 7.12
CA THR A 101 11.37 -0.33 6.25
C THR A 101 12.35 -0.43 5.07
N ALA A 102 12.91 0.68 4.58
CA ALA A 102 13.94 0.64 3.54
C ALA A 102 15.23 -0.06 4.02
N ARG A 103 15.62 0.10 5.30
CA ARG A 103 16.73 -0.65 5.90
C ARG A 103 16.42 -2.15 5.95
N VAL A 104 15.22 -2.52 6.39
CA VAL A 104 14.77 -3.92 6.39
C VAL A 104 14.85 -4.51 4.99
N MET A 105 14.29 -3.81 3.98
CA MET A 105 14.31 -4.27 2.58
C MET A 105 15.73 -4.41 2.02
N THR A 106 16.67 -3.58 2.46
CA THR A 106 18.08 -3.71 2.09
C THR A 106 18.66 -5.00 2.63
N ILE A 107 18.46 -5.30 3.91
CA ILE A 107 18.95 -6.55 4.53
C ILE A 107 18.36 -7.79 3.84
N ILE A 108 17.04 -7.78 3.55
CA ILE A 108 16.39 -8.88 2.83
C ILE A 108 17.05 -9.09 1.45
N ARG A 109 17.30 -8.02 0.72
CA ARG A 109 17.93 -8.06 -0.62
C ARG A 109 19.35 -8.62 -0.57
N ASP A 110 20.11 -8.23 0.46
CA ASP A 110 21.52 -8.65 0.60
C ASP A 110 21.69 -10.17 0.80
N VAL A 111 20.67 -10.85 1.34
CA VAL A 111 20.71 -12.30 1.63
C VAL A 111 19.81 -13.13 0.72
N SER A 112 19.17 -12.52 -0.25
CA SER A 112 18.23 -13.18 -1.15
C SER A 112 18.76 -13.20 -2.58
N PRO A 113 18.75 -14.35 -3.28
CA PRO A 113 19.16 -14.43 -4.70
C PRO A 113 18.35 -13.49 -5.60
N VAL A 114 17.04 -13.47 -5.39
CA VAL A 114 16.09 -12.56 -6.06
C VAL A 114 15.13 -12.03 -5.01
N CYS A 115 14.91 -10.71 -5.00
CA CYS A 115 13.99 -10.05 -4.06
C CYS A 115 13.26 -8.92 -4.77
N PHE A 116 11.96 -8.79 -4.51
CA PHE A 116 11.15 -7.67 -4.96
C PHE A 116 10.21 -7.17 -3.85
N ARG A 117 10.14 -5.85 -3.74
CA ARG A 117 9.29 -5.19 -2.76
C ARG A 117 7.84 -5.27 -3.21
N TYR A 118 6.96 -5.80 -2.36
CA TYR A 118 5.52 -5.92 -2.62
C TYR A 118 4.73 -4.74 -2.03
N SER A 119 5.05 -4.36 -0.78
CA SER A 119 4.44 -3.20 -0.12
C SER A 119 5.49 -2.37 0.63
N ILE A 120 5.05 -1.45 1.50
CA ILE A 120 5.98 -0.70 2.37
C ILE A 120 6.66 -1.61 3.38
N ASP A 121 5.99 -2.67 3.82
CA ASP A 121 6.34 -3.56 4.92
C ASP A 121 6.55 -5.02 4.50
N GLU A 122 6.32 -5.36 3.24
CA GLU A 122 6.44 -6.72 2.72
C GLU A 122 7.38 -6.82 1.51
N ALA A 123 8.18 -7.88 1.46
CA ALA A 123 8.98 -8.24 0.31
C ALA A 123 8.88 -9.74 0.03
N PHE A 124 8.83 -10.10 -1.25
CA PHE A 124 9.02 -11.49 -1.68
C PHE A 124 10.48 -11.74 -2.02
N ALA A 125 11.00 -12.88 -1.57
CA ALA A 125 12.26 -13.45 -2.03
C ALA A 125 11.99 -14.76 -2.78
N ILE A 126 12.82 -15.06 -3.79
CA ILE A 126 12.79 -16.33 -4.53
C ILE A 126 14.03 -17.11 -4.15
N LEU A 127 13.83 -18.33 -3.65
CA LEU A 127 14.87 -19.20 -3.08
C LEU A 127 14.93 -20.50 -3.90
N ASP A 128 15.46 -20.41 -5.11
CA ASP A 128 15.57 -21.56 -6.01
C ASP A 128 16.66 -22.52 -5.53
N GLY A 129 16.35 -23.82 -5.49
CA GLY A 129 17.30 -24.87 -5.18
C GLY A 129 17.66 -25.04 -3.71
N PHE A 130 17.01 -24.31 -2.80
CA PHE A 130 17.17 -24.51 -1.34
C PHE A 130 16.51 -25.79 -0.87
N THR A 131 17.18 -26.52 0.04
CA THR A 131 16.56 -27.63 0.77
C THR A 131 15.65 -27.10 1.89
N PRO A 132 14.70 -27.93 2.42
CA PRO A 132 13.85 -27.50 3.54
C PRO A 132 14.65 -27.02 4.77
N GLU A 133 15.80 -27.64 5.07
CA GLU A 133 16.68 -27.24 6.15
C GLU A 133 17.32 -25.86 5.88
N GLN A 134 17.79 -25.64 4.64
CA GLN A 134 18.35 -24.35 4.22
C GLN A 134 17.30 -23.24 4.24
N LEU A 135 16.05 -23.53 3.85
CA LEU A 135 14.93 -22.57 3.92
C LEU A 135 14.68 -22.13 5.35
N ARG A 136 14.68 -23.08 6.31
CA ARG A 136 14.49 -22.80 7.73
C ARG A 136 15.63 -21.95 8.27
N GLN A 137 16.87 -22.36 8.05
CA GLN A 137 18.05 -21.64 8.49
C GLN A 137 18.10 -20.21 7.92
N TRP A 138 17.77 -20.07 6.64
CA TRP A 138 17.71 -18.76 5.98
C TRP A 138 16.65 -17.85 6.65
N GLY A 139 15.44 -18.38 6.89
CA GLY A 139 14.36 -17.60 7.47
C GLY A 139 14.65 -17.16 8.91
N GLU A 140 15.09 -18.08 9.76
CA GLU A 140 15.43 -17.80 11.17
C GLU A 140 16.61 -16.80 11.26
N SER A 141 17.70 -17.03 10.50
CA SER A 141 18.85 -16.12 10.46
C SER A 141 18.50 -14.72 9.93
N LEU A 142 17.60 -14.63 8.95
CA LEU A 142 17.13 -13.34 8.44
C LEU A 142 16.32 -12.59 9.49
N HIS A 143 15.40 -13.28 10.20
CA HIS A 143 14.64 -12.69 11.31
C HIS A 143 15.58 -12.06 12.34
N ASP A 144 16.54 -12.86 12.85
CA ASP A 144 17.49 -12.45 13.89
C ASP A 144 18.34 -11.26 13.40
N ARG A 145 18.84 -11.33 12.17
CA ARG A 145 19.64 -10.25 11.58
C ARG A 145 18.87 -8.94 11.48
N VAL A 146 17.61 -8.97 11.02
CA VAL A 146 16.77 -7.76 10.91
C VAL A 146 16.45 -7.20 12.29
N LEU A 147 16.09 -8.07 13.23
CA LEU A 147 15.79 -7.66 14.61
C LEU A 147 17.01 -7.02 15.26
N GLN A 148 18.20 -7.63 15.13
CA GLN A 148 19.44 -7.11 15.70
C GLN A 148 19.89 -5.81 15.04
N SER A 149 19.76 -5.69 13.70
CA SER A 149 20.30 -4.54 12.96
C SER A 149 19.38 -3.32 12.94
N VAL A 150 18.07 -3.52 13.03
CA VAL A 150 17.04 -2.47 12.84
C VAL A 150 16.12 -2.33 14.05
N GLY A 151 16.00 -3.37 14.89
CA GLY A 151 14.99 -3.45 15.96
C GLY A 151 13.59 -3.77 15.45
N MET A 152 13.45 -4.21 14.18
CA MET A 152 12.18 -4.50 13.54
C MET A 152 11.91 -6.02 13.56
N PRO A 153 10.87 -6.50 14.25
CA PRO A 153 10.47 -7.91 14.15
C PRO A 153 9.83 -8.17 12.78
N ILE A 154 10.23 -9.26 12.15
CA ILE A 154 9.64 -9.73 10.89
C ILE A 154 9.15 -11.17 11.01
N SER A 155 8.10 -11.52 10.28
CA SER A 155 7.61 -12.89 10.14
C SER A 155 7.77 -13.34 8.70
N ILE A 156 8.22 -14.59 8.54
CA ILE A 156 8.60 -15.17 7.25
C ILE A 156 7.73 -16.38 6.96
N GLY A 157 7.08 -16.36 5.80
CA GLY A 157 6.32 -17.51 5.29
C GLY A 157 6.95 -18.03 4.02
N ILE A 158 7.25 -19.34 3.94
CA ILE A 158 7.90 -19.95 2.78
C ILE A 158 7.00 -21.04 2.21
N ALA A 159 6.78 -21.03 0.89
CA ALA A 159 5.95 -22.02 0.20
C ALA A 159 6.22 -22.05 -1.31
N PRO A 160 5.71 -23.06 -2.06
CA PRO A 160 5.88 -23.15 -3.51
C PRO A 160 5.20 -22.02 -4.32
N THR A 161 4.24 -21.31 -3.71
CA THR A 161 3.52 -20.21 -4.37
C THR A 161 3.39 -19.01 -3.44
N LYS A 162 3.15 -17.82 -4.02
CA LYS A 162 3.02 -16.57 -3.26
C LYS A 162 1.85 -16.58 -2.29
N THR A 163 0.70 -17.14 -2.71
CA THR A 163 -0.51 -17.24 -1.86
C THR A 163 -0.27 -18.15 -0.67
N LEU A 164 0.37 -19.30 -0.88
CA LEU A 164 0.76 -20.22 0.21
C LEU A 164 1.84 -19.61 1.11
N ALA A 165 2.78 -18.84 0.57
CA ALA A 165 3.78 -18.12 1.36
C ALA A 165 3.13 -17.09 2.30
N LYS A 166 2.14 -16.31 1.79
CA LYS A 166 1.36 -15.41 2.65
C LYS A 166 0.56 -16.13 3.74
N MET A 167 -0.03 -17.28 3.42
CA MET A 167 -0.67 -18.17 4.42
C MET A 167 0.35 -18.63 5.47
N ALA A 168 1.54 -19.05 5.05
CA ALA A 168 2.61 -19.45 5.97
C ALA A 168 3.05 -18.30 6.89
N SER A 169 3.20 -17.06 6.35
CA SER A 169 3.54 -15.89 7.15
C SER A 169 2.48 -15.57 8.22
N HIS A 170 1.19 -15.72 7.90
CA HIS A 170 0.12 -15.60 8.91
C HIS A 170 0.33 -16.58 10.08
N PHE A 171 0.67 -17.85 9.79
CA PHE A 171 0.94 -18.82 10.85
C PHE A 171 2.22 -18.50 11.63
N ALA A 172 3.27 -18.01 10.95
CA ALA A 172 4.49 -17.56 11.61
C ALA A 172 4.23 -16.45 12.64
N LYS A 173 3.34 -15.49 12.31
CA LYS A 173 2.91 -14.41 13.22
C LYS A 173 2.05 -14.91 14.38
N LYS A 174 1.18 -15.88 14.12
CA LYS A 174 0.14 -16.32 15.06
C LYS A 174 0.67 -17.30 16.10
N TYR A 175 1.60 -18.19 15.73
CA TYR A 175 2.03 -19.29 16.56
C TYR A 175 3.54 -19.18 16.89
N PRO A 176 3.91 -18.90 18.15
CA PRO A 176 5.31 -18.77 18.57
C PRO A 176 6.19 -19.98 18.27
N GLY A 177 5.61 -21.19 18.21
CA GLY A 177 6.33 -22.43 17.90
C GLY A 177 6.97 -22.49 16.50
N TYR A 178 6.62 -21.55 15.60
CA TYR A 178 7.29 -21.42 14.32
C TYR A 178 8.56 -20.57 14.37
N ASN A 179 8.88 -19.94 15.50
CA ASN A 179 10.03 -19.08 15.64
C ASN A 179 10.15 -18.05 14.49
N HIS A 180 9.04 -17.34 14.21
CA HIS A 180 8.90 -16.33 13.15
C HIS A 180 9.11 -16.84 11.71
N CYS A 181 9.30 -18.17 11.48
CA CYS A 181 9.48 -18.75 10.15
C CYS A 181 8.62 -20.00 9.97
N CYS A 182 7.56 -19.91 9.17
CA CYS A 182 6.69 -21.05 8.84
C CYS A 182 6.91 -21.49 7.38
N ILE A 183 7.06 -22.81 7.19
CA ILE A 183 7.32 -23.42 5.87
C ILE A 183 6.19 -24.39 5.53
N ILE A 184 5.56 -24.18 4.37
CA ILE A 184 4.58 -25.11 3.76
C ILE A 184 5.27 -25.77 2.56
N ASP A 185 5.97 -26.88 2.82
CA ASP A 185 6.82 -27.59 1.87
C ASP A 185 6.28 -28.96 1.45
N THR A 186 5.24 -29.46 2.12
CA THR A 186 4.63 -30.74 1.82
C THR A 186 3.13 -30.62 1.59
N GLU A 187 2.57 -31.58 0.86
CA GLU A 187 1.12 -31.67 0.61
C GLU A 187 0.33 -31.75 1.93
N GLU A 188 0.82 -32.54 2.89
CA GLU A 188 0.19 -32.67 4.19
C GLU A 188 0.14 -31.34 4.95
N ARG A 189 1.26 -30.59 4.97
CA ARG A 189 1.32 -29.24 5.59
C ARG A 189 0.39 -28.28 4.87
N ARG A 190 0.33 -28.32 3.54
CA ARG A 190 -0.56 -27.47 2.72
C ARG A 190 -2.02 -27.71 3.07
N ILE A 191 -2.45 -28.99 3.09
CA ILE A 191 -3.83 -29.35 3.46
C ILE A 191 -4.15 -28.94 4.90
N LYS A 192 -3.25 -29.23 5.86
CA LYS A 192 -3.45 -28.87 7.26
C LYS A 192 -3.58 -27.34 7.43
N ALA A 193 -2.68 -26.58 6.82
CA ALA A 193 -2.70 -25.13 6.85
C ALA A 193 -4.01 -24.59 6.24
N SER A 194 -4.41 -25.10 5.06
CA SER A 194 -5.62 -24.64 4.36
C SER A 194 -6.91 -24.92 5.16
N LYS A 195 -7.00 -26.01 5.91
CA LYS A 195 -8.13 -26.32 6.79
C LYS A 195 -8.26 -25.35 7.97
N LEU A 196 -7.14 -24.77 8.42
CA LEU A 196 -7.10 -23.83 9.54
C LEU A 196 -7.17 -22.36 9.10
N TYR A 197 -7.12 -22.09 7.80
CA TYR A 197 -7.03 -20.73 7.27
C TYR A 197 -8.39 -20.24 6.79
N PRO A 198 -8.94 -19.20 7.42
CA PRO A 198 -10.24 -18.65 7.03
C PRO A 198 -10.23 -18.10 5.61
N ILE A 199 -11.35 -18.22 4.91
CA ILE A 199 -11.47 -17.82 3.51
C ILE A 199 -11.31 -16.31 3.31
N ASP A 200 -11.72 -15.49 4.26
CA ASP A 200 -11.62 -14.03 4.23
C ASP A 200 -10.19 -13.50 4.46
N GLU A 201 -9.29 -14.35 4.97
CA GLU A 201 -7.86 -14.06 5.12
C GLU A 201 -7.03 -14.44 3.88
N VAL A 202 -7.62 -15.17 2.92
CA VAL A 202 -6.91 -15.64 1.72
C VAL A 202 -6.58 -14.46 0.80
N TRP A 203 -5.28 -14.34 0.47
CA TRP A 203 -4.81 -13.32 -0.46
C TRP A 203 -5.51 -13.41 -1.82
N GLY A 204 -6.06 -12.29 -2.29
CA GLY A 204 -6.88 -12.23 -3.51
C GLY A 204 -8.38 -12.39 -3.26
N ILE A 205 -8.81 -12.77 -2.06
CA ILE A 205 -10.23 -12.86 -1.67
C ILE A 205 -10.61 -11.64 -0.81
N GLY A 206 -11.21 -10.63 -1.43
CA GLY A 206 -11.70 -9.44 -0.74
C GLY A 206 -13.07 -9.64 -0.11
N ARG A 207 -13.51 -8.71 0.73
CA ARG A 207 -14.76 -8.78 1.53
C ARG A 207 -16.00 -9.26 0.74
N ARG A 208 -16.19 -8.80 -0.50
CA ARG A 208 -17.35 -9.21 -1.33
C ARG A 208 -17.29 -10.68 -1.72
N TYR A 209 -16.11 -11.17 -2.09
CA TYR A 209 -15.92 -12.58 -2.43
C TYR A 209 -15.97 -13.46 -1.20
N ALA A 210 -15.39 -13.04 -0.08
CA ALA A 210 -15.48 -13.74 1.19
C ALA A 210 -16.94 -13.91 1.65
N ALA A 211 -17.74 -12.83 1.65
CA ALA A 211 -19.16 -12.89 1.98
C ALA A 211 -19.93 -13.86 1.06
N ARG A 212 -19.67 -13.84 -0.25
CA ARG A 212 -20.29 -14.75 -1.22
C ARG A 212 -19.86 -16.20 -0.99
N LEU A 213 -18.59 -16.46 -0.73
CA LEU A 213 -18.08 -17.81 -0.44
C LEU A 213 -18.68 -18.37 0.86
N ASN A 214 -18.70 -17.56 1.92
CA ASN A 214 -19.33 -17.93 3.19
C ASN A 214 -20.81 -18.26 3.03
N SER A 215 -21.57 -17.53 2.19
CA SER A 215 -22.98 -17.84 1.91
C SER A 215 -23.17 -19.15 1.14
N MET A 216 -22.13 -19.68 0.50
CA MET A 216 -22.09 -20.98 -0.15
C MET A 216 -21.58 -22.10 0.76
N GLY A 217 -21.31 -21.81 2.05
CA GLY A 217 -20.75 -22.78 3.00
C GLY A 217 -19.24 -23.00 2.87
N ILE A 218 -18.53 -22.15 2.11
CA ILE A 218 -17.08 -22.22 1.90
C ILE A 218 -16.42 -21.28 2.91
N ALA A 219 -15.99 -21.83 4.05
CA ALA A 219 -15.47 -21.06 5.18
C ALA A 219 -13.94 -21.04 5.26
N THR A 220 -13.28 -22.01 4.65
CA THR A 220 -11.82 -22.17 4.72
C THR A 220 -11.16 -22.18 3.36
N ALA A 221 -9.86 -21.94 3.32
CA ALA A 221 -9.06 -22.09 2.12
C ALA A 221 -9.15 -23.52 1.56
N TYR A 222 -9.27 -24.54 2.44
CA TYR A 222 -9.43 -25.93 2.03
C TYR A 222 -10.76 -26.18 1.31
N ASP A 223 -11.87 -25.66 1.82
CA ASP A 223 -13.16 -25.80 1.16
C ASP A 223 -13.10 -25.21 -0.25
N PHE A 224 -12.50 -24.01 -0.36
CA PHE A 224 -12.35 -23.31 -1.63
C PHE A 224 -11.47 -24.06 -2.63
N MET A 225 -10.26 -24.52 -2.21
CA MET A 225 -9.32 -25.19 -3.11
C MET A 225 -9.80 -26.60 -3.54
N SER A 226 -10.75 -27.19 -2.80
CA SER A 226 -11.32 -28.51 -3.11
C SER A 226 -12.31 -28.50 -4.27
N HIS A 227 -12.78 -27.34 -4.70
CA HIS A 227 -13.63 -27.21 -5.90
C HIS A 227 -12.84 -27.39 -7.18
N SER A 228 -13.53 -27.80 -8.25
CA SER A 228 -12.89 -27.91 -9.58
C SER A 228 -12.61 -26.54 -10.20
N GLN A 229 -11.57 -26.46 -11.03
CA GLN A 229 -11.24 -25.24 -11.76
C GLN A 229 -12.41 -24.76 -12.64
N SER A 230 -13.16 -25.67 -13.25
CA SER A 230 -14.34 -25.34 -14.07
C SER A 230 -15.44 -24.68 -13.23
N TRP A 231 -15.66 -25.15 -12.01
CA TRP A 231 -16.60 -24.52 -11.09
C TRP A 231 -16.15 -23.11 -10.68
N ILE A 232 -14.87 -22.93 -10.32
CA ILE A 232 -14.31 -21.62 -10.00
C ILE A 232 -14.51 -20.62 -11.13
N ARG A 233 -14.16 -21.04 -12.36
CA ARG A 233 -14.25 -20.20 -13.56
C ARG A 233 -15.68 -19.81 -13.89
N SER A 234 -16.62 -20.76 -13.83
CA SER A 234 -18.04 -20.50 -14.10
C SER A 234 -18.71 -19.63 -13.04
N THR A 235 -18.33 -19.79 -11.76
CA THR A 235 -18.95 -19.10 -10.64
C THR A 235 -18.48 -17.67 -10.50
N PHE A 236 -17.17 -17.39 -10.65
CA PHE A 236 -16.60 -16.09 -10.36
C PHE A 236 -16.25 -15.26 -11.60
N LYS A 237 -16.01 -15.90 -12.74
CA LYS A 237 -15.71 -15.24 -14.03
C LYS A 237 -14.59 -14.21 -13.97
N THR A 238 -13.59 -14.43 -13.11
CA THR A 238 -12.44 -13.55 -12.93
C THR A 238 -11.15 -14.35 -12.77
N ILE A 239 -10.13 -13.91 -13.51
CA ILE A 239 -8.80 -14.53 -13.49
C ILE A 239 -8.14 -14.43 -12.11
N VAL A 240 -8.44 -13.39 -11.31
CA VAL A 240 -7.86 -13.20 -9.98
C VAL A 240 -8.22 -14.35 -9.05
N ILE A 241 -9.51 -14.70 -8.97
CA ILE A 241 -10.00 -15.80 -8.11
C ILE A 241 -9.50 -17.14 -8.63
N GLU A 242 -9.45 -17.34 -9.95
CA GLU A 242 -8.91 -18.56 -10.57
C GLU A 242 -7.41 -18.73 -10.22
N ARG A 243 -6.60 -17.67 -10.31
CA ARG A 243 -5.20 -17.69 -9.90
C ARG A 243 -5.03 -17.97 -8.42
N THR A 244 -5.82 -17.34 -7.55
CA THR A 244 -5.78 -17.63 -6.10
C THR A 244 -6.08 -19.11 -5.82
N TRP A 245 -7.06 -19.70 -6.51
CA TRP A 245 -7.37 -21.12 -6.42
C TRP A 245 -6.19 -22.00 -6.88
N ALA A 246 -5.60 -21.68 -8.03
CA ALA A 246 -4.46 -22.42 -8.57
C ALA A 246 -3.23 -22.36 -7.64
N GLU A 247 -2.94 -21.19 -7.09
CA GLU A 247 -1.86 -21.00 -6.13
C GLU A 247 -2.07 -21.77 -4.83
N LEU A 248 -3.28 -21.83 -4.30
CA LEU A 248 -3.61 -22.69 -3.15
C LEU A 248 -3.43 -24.18 -3.48
N ASN A 249 -3.59 -24.57 -4.75
CA ASN A 249 -3.29 -25.91 -5.28
C ASN A 249 -1.82 -26.06 -5.72
N ALA A 250 -0.91 -25.26 -5.17
CA ALA A 250 0.53 -25.30 -5.42
C ALA A 250 0.94 -25.08 -6.89
N THR A 251 0.11 -24.39 -7.69
CA THR A 251 0.43 -24.02 -9.06
C THR A 251 0.85 -22.55 -9.11
N ASP A 252 2.13 -22.28 -9.28
CA ASP A 252 2.70 -20.92 -9.43
C ASP A 252 2.17 -20.27 -10.72
N CYS A 253 1.33 -19.26 -10.60
CA CYS A 253 0.66 -18.62 -11.74
C CYS A 253 0.46 -17.10 -11.60
N ILE A 254 0.75 -16.52 -10.45
CA ILE A 254 0.76 -15.08 -10.25
C ILE A 254 2.13 -14.54 -10.68
N PRO A 255 2.20 -13.62 -11.66
CA PRO A 255 3.48 -13.07 -12.12
C PRO A 255 4.30 -12.44 -10.98
N ASP A 256 5.62 -12.47 -11.10
CA ASP A 256 6.51 -11.69 -10.25
C ASP A 256 6.34 -10.23 -10.66
N ASP A 257 5.76 -9.42 -9.78
CA ASP A 257 5.44 -8.03 -10.12
C ASP A 257 6.72 -7.20 -10.27
N VAL A 258 7.02 -6.83 -11.51
CA VAL A 258 7.82 -5.63 -11.77
C VAL A 258 6.85 -4.45 -11.62
N PRO A 259 7.15 -3.44 -10.79
CA PRO A 259 6.28 -2.27 -10.66
C PRO A 259 6.03 -1.63 -12.03
N ALA A 260 4.86 -1.89 -12.59
CA ALA A 260 4.45 -1.25 -13.83
C ALA A 260 4.15 0.23 -13.57
N SER A 261 4.38 1.08 -14.57
CA SER A 261 3.97 2.48 -14.52
C SER A 261 2.48 2.57 -14.20
N LYS A 262 2.13 3.50 -13.30
CA LYS A 262 0.73 3.70 -12.89
C LYS A 262 -0.10 4.13 -14.10
N LYS A 263 -1.21 3.44 -14.33
CA LYS A 263 -2.18 3.76 -15.39
C LYS A 263 -3.11 4.93 -15.04
N SER A 264 -3.18 5.29 -13.76
CA SER A 264 -3.88 6.45 -13.24
C SER A 264 -3.16 7.01 -12.01
N ILE A 265 -3.27 8.32 -11.79
CA ILE A 265 -2.68 9.00 -10.64
C ILE A 265 -3.77 9.79 -9.93
N CYS A 266 -3.98 9.50 -8.64
CA CYS A 266 -4.98 10.19 -7.84
C CYS A 266 -4.33 10.87 -6.64
N THR A 267 -4.85 12.05 -6.30
CA THR A 267 -4.60 12.74 -5.04
C THR A 267 -5.94 13.22 -4.48
N SER A 268 -6.29 12.76 -3.29
CA SER A 268 -7.52 13.14 -2.60
C SER A 268 -7.29 13.25 -1.10
N ARG A 269 -8.13 14.04 -0.43
CA ARG A 269 -8.14 14.14 1.03
C ARG A 269 -9.56 14.28 1.57
N SER A 270 -9.77 13.75 2.77
CA SER A 270 -10.88 14.17 3.62
C SER A 270 -10.44 15.41 4.38
N PHE A 271 -11.32 16.40 4.47
CA PHE A 271 -11.05 17.65 5.18
C PHE A 271 -11.21 17.45 6.70
N ASP A 272 -10.49 18.22 7.50
CA ASP A 272 -10.65 18.18 8.97
C ASP A 272 -12.08 18.59 9.38
N GLY A 273 -12.55 19.75 8.90
CA GLY A 273 -13.95 20.19 8.96
C GLY A 273 -14.74 19.79 7.72
N MET A 274 -15.67 20.65 7.34
CA MET A 274 -16.40 20.58 6.08
C MET A 274 -16.15 21.86 5.31
N VAL A 275 -16.03 21.75 3.99
CA VAL A 275 -15.86 22.87 3.08
C VAL A 275 -17.18 23.13 2.40
N THR A 276 -17.65 24.39 2.43
CA THR A 276 -18.95 24.78 1.85
C THR A 276 -18.80 25.79 0.73
N ASP A 277 -17.68 26.50 0.68
CA ASP A 277 -17.44 27.54 -0.31
C ASP A 277 -16.57 27.07 -1.48
N PHE A 278 -16.87 27.64 -2.67
CA PHE A 278 -16.19 27.28 -3.92
C PHE A 278 -14.69 27.61 -3.90
N ASP A 279 -14.30 28.75 -3.36
CA ASP A 279 -12.92 29.21 -3.46
C ASP A 279 -11.96 28.36 -2.60
N THR A 280 -12.38 27.99 -1.38
CA THR A 280 -11.64 27.05 -0.54
C THR A 280 -11.53 25.69 -1.22
N LEU A 281 -12.65 25.16 -1.77
CA LEU A 281 -12.64 23.87 -2.45
C LEU A 281 -11.77 23.90 -3.71
N ARG A 282 -11.82 25.00 -4.48
CA ARG A 282 -10.95 25.24 -5.64
C ARG A 282 -9.47 25.22 -5.27
N THR A 283 -9.11 25.85 -4.15
CA THR A 283 -7.73 25.86 -3.65
C THR A 283 -7.25 24.45 -3.32
N HIS A 284 -8.07 23.62 -2.66
CA HIS A 284 -7.75 22.21 -2.42
C HIS A 284 -7.57 21.44 -3.73
N ILE A 285 -8.48 21.60 -4.70
CA ILE A 285 -8.41 20.95 -6.01
C ILE A 285 -7.15 21.38 -6.78
N ALA A 286 -6.78 22.66 -6.75
CA ALA A 286 -5.55 23.15 -7.39
C ALA A 286 -4.30 22.48 -6.80
N ASN A 287 -4.24 22.32 -5.47
CA ASN A 287 -3.15 21.63 -4.79
C ASN A 287 -3.12 20.14 -5.13
N PHE A 288 -4.28 19.45 -5.17
CA PHE A 288 -4.33 18.04 -5.58
C PHE A 288 -3.88 17.83 -7.02
N ALA A 289 -4.31 18.72 -7.91
CA ALA A 289 -3.93 18.72 -9.33
C ALA A 289 -2.41 18.92 -9.52
N ALA A 290 -1.83 19.90 -8.83
CA ALA A 290 -0.38 20.13 -8.86
C ALA A 290 0.42 18.91 -8.36
N ARG A 291 -0.03 18.27 -7.28
CA ARG A 291 0.59 17.02 -6.79
C ARG A 291 0.44 15.85 -7.75
N CYS A 292 -0.67 15.76 -8.48
CA CYS A 292 -0.84 14.76 -9.53
C CYS A 292 0.11 15.02 -10.70
N ALA A 293 0.28 16.28 -11.14
CA ALA A 293 1.22 16.68 -12.18
C ALA A 293 2.68 16.34 -11.82
N GLU A 294 3.10 16.65 -10.59
CA GLU A 294 4.43 16.29 -10.07
C GLU A 294 4.67 14.76 -10.12
N LYS A 295 3.66 13.96 -9.73
CA LYS A 295 3.74 12.49 -9.78
C LYS A 295 3.85 11.96 -11.22
N LEU A 296 3.14 12.57 -12.19
CA LEU A 296 3.28 12.24 -13.61
C LEU A 296 4.71 12.47 -14.08
N ARG A 297 5.26 13.67 -13.82
CA ARG A 297 6.63 14.01 -14.20
C ARG A 297 7.67 13.10 -13.56
N LYS A 298 7.52 12.73 -12.28
CA LYS A 298 8.38 11.74 -11.61
C LYS A 298 8.34 10.37 -12.27
N GLN A 299 7.20 10.00 -12.88
CA GLN A 299 7.01 8.75 -13.61
C GLN A 299 7.40 8.87 -15.09
N GLN A 300 7.82 10.06 -15.56
CA GLN A 300 8.10 10.35 -16.99
C GLN A 300 6.86 10.03 -17.86
N SER A 301 5.71 10.51 -17.45
CA SER A 301 4.42 10.22 -18.07
C SER A 301 3.61 11.50 -18.26
N VAL A 302 2.62 11.43 -19.15
CA VAL A 302 1.61 12.46 -19.39
C VAL A 302 0.21 11.84 -19.28
N ALA A 303 -0.81 12.68 -19.06
CA ALA A 303 -2.20 12.24 -19.02
C ALA A 303 -3.06 13.09 -19.95
N ASN A 304 -4.11 12.50 -20.49
CA ASN A 304 -5.06 13.23 -21.36
C ASN A 304 -6.47 13.38 -20.76
N ILE A 305 -6.73 12.81 -19.58
CA ILE A 305 -8.02 12.93 -18.88
C ILE A 305 -7.77 13.40 -17.46
N VAL A 306 -8.46 14.48 -17.08
CA VAL A 306 -8.48 15.01 -15.72
C VAL A 306 -9.88 14.86 -15.16
N GLY A 307 -10.01 14.07 -14.10
CA GLY A 307 -11.26 13.91 -13.35
C GLY A 307 -11.17 14.61 -11.99
N VAL A 308 -12.31 15.13 -11.54
CA VAL A 308 -12.49 15.70 -10.19
C VAL A 308 -13.72 15.08 -9.57
N PHE A 309 -13.60 14.69 -8.31
CA PHE A 309 -14.71 14.18 -7.52
C PHE A 309 -14.81 14.91 -6.19
N VAL A 310 -16.04 14.97 -5.67
CA VAL A 310 -16.39 15.57 -4.38
C VAL A 310 -17.42 14.69 -3.66
N ASP A 311 -17.29 14.57 -2.35
CA ASP A 311 -18.18 13.77 -1.50
C ASP A 311 -18.57 14.55 -0.24
N SER A 312 -19.85 14.48 0.16
CA SER A 312 -20.31 14.85 1.49
C SER A 312 -19.91 13.80 2.54
N ASN A 313 -20.26 13.98 3.79
CA ASN A 313 -19.95 13.04 4.87
C ASN A 313 -21.01 11.96 4.99
N HIS A 314 -20.74 10.77 4.48
CA HIS A 314 -21.65 9.60 4.56
C HIS A 314 -21.97 9.14 5.99
N PHE A 315 -21.16 9.52 6.98
CA PHE A 315 -21.39 9.19 8.39
C PHE A 315 -22.28 10.20 9.12
N ARG A 316 -22.73 11.23 8.41
CA ARG A 316 -23.63 12.26 8.91
C ARG A 316 -24.90 12.32 8.05
N PRO A 317 -25.83 11.36 8.24
CA PRO A 317 -27.02 11.24 7.40
C PRO A 317 -28.00 12.41 7.55
N GLU A 318 -27.85 13.21 8.62
CA GLU A 318 -28.61 14.43 8.83
C GLU A 318 -28.22 15.60 7.87
N LEU A 319 -27.05 15.48 7.21
CA LEU A 319 -26.63 16.46 6.21
C LEU A 319 -27.06 16.01 4.82
N GLU A 320 -27.25 16.99 3.93
CA GLU A 320 -27.54 16.70 2.52
C GLU A 320 -26.42 15.83 1.92
N GLN A 321 -26.80 14.65 1.40
CA GLN A 321 -25.87 13.69 0.83
C GLN A 321 -25.63 14.01 -0.64
N TYR A 322 -24.36 14.23 -0.98
CA TYR A 322 -23.92 14.52 -2.33
C TYR A 322 -22.61 13.82 -2.63
N SER A 323 -22.57 13.13 -3.75
CA SER A 323 -21.35 12.53 -4.31
C SER A 323 -21.40 12.68 -5.82
N ASN A 324 -20.38 13.30 -6.40
CA ASN A 324 -20.33 13.50 -7.84
C ASN A 324 -18.89 13.50 -8.36
N MET A 325 -18.75 13.08 -9.61
CA MET A 325 -17.48 13.06 -10.34
C MET A 325 -17.72 13.51 -11.78
N THR A 326 -16.81 14.29 -12.33
CA THR A 326 -16.76 14.63 -13.75
C THR A 326 -15.34 14.60 -14.27
N GLU A 327 -15.21 14.43 -15.57
CA GLU A 327 -13.91 14.41 -16.25
C GLU A 327 -13.93 15.30 -17.50
N ILE A 328 -12.74 15.79 -17.85
CA ILE A 328 -12.50 16.56 -19.08
C ILE A 328 -11.25 16.00 -19.75
N SER A 329 -11.35 15.74 -21.04
CA SER A 329 -10.21 15.34 -21.86
C SER A 329 -9.39 16.56 -22.27
N ILE A 330 -8.07 16.45 -22.17
CA ILE A 330 -7.11 17.43 -22.72
C ILE A 330 -6.74 16.95 -24.13
N PRO A 331 -6.89 17.78 -25.19
CA PRO A 331 -6.63 17.37 -26.56
C PRO A 331 -5.23 16.78 -26.78
N THR A 332 -4.21 17.41 -26.21
CA THR A 332 -2.85 16.87 -26.21
C THR A 332 -2.47 16.44 -24.79
N PRO A 333 -2.02 15.16 -24.60
CA PRO A 333 -1.60 14.69 -23.28
C PRO A 333 -0.55 15.61 -22.66
N SER A 334 -0.74 15.99 -21.38
CA SER A 334 0.12 16.94 -20.69
C SER A 334 0.52 16.47 -19.29
N ALA A 335 1.70 16.88 -18.82
CA ALA A 335 2.11 16.84 -17.42
C ALA A 335 2.29 18.25 -16.84
N SER A 336 1.87 19.29 -17.57
CA SER A 336 1.96 20.68 -17.12
C SER A 336 1.05 20.91 -15.93
N THR A 337 1.60 21.46 -14.86
CA THR A 337 0.84 21.86 -13.68
C THR A 337 -0.26 22.84 -14.02
N ILE A 338 0.00 23.79 -14.91
CA ILE A 338 -0.95 24.83 -15.33
C ILE A 338 -2.14 24.20 -16.06
N ASP A 339 -1.90 23.33 -17.04
CA ASP A 339 -2.97 22.68 -17.82
C ASP A 339 -3.87 21.82 -16.93
N ILE A 340 -3.24 21.03 -16.06
CA ILE A 340 -3.96 20.10 -15.16
C ILE A 340 -4.79 20.88 -14.13
N VAL A 341 -4.22 21.93 -13.51
CA VAL A 341 -4.95 22.78 -12.55
C VAL A 341 -6.11 23.53 -13.21
N LYS A 342 -5.91 24.10 -14.41
CA LYS A 342 -6.96 24.76 -15.19
C LYS A 342 -8.09 23.80 -15.50
N THR A 343 -7.78 22.61 -15.99
CA THR A 343 -8.77 21.58 -16.35
C THR A 343 -9.51 21.06 -15.12
N ALA A 344 -8.79 20.81 -14.01
CA ALA A 344 -9.39 20.37 -12.74
C ALA A 344 -10.35 21.44 -12.17
N THR A 345 -9.99 22.73 -12.28
CA THR A 345 -10.87 23.83 -11.88
C THR A 345 -12.14 23.88 -12.75
N ALA A 346 -12.02 23.63 -14.04
CA ALA A 346 -13.18 23.54 -14.93
C ALA A 346 -14.08 22.34 -14.58
N CYS A 347 -13.49 21.18 -14.22
CA CYS A 347 -14.23 20.03 -13.70
C CYS A 347 -15.00 20.40 -12.43
N LEU A 348 -14.33 21.04 -11.46
CA LEU A 348 -14.97 21.43 -10.20
C LEU A 348 -16.19 22.32 -10.42
N ARG A 349 -16.12 23.30 -11.31
CA ARG A 349 -17.24 24.19 -11.64
C ARG A 349 -18.49 23.45 -12.13
N ARG A 350 -18.33 22.28 -12.77
CA ARG A 350 -19.45 21.48 -13.27
C ARG A 350 -20.20 20.72 -12.17
N ILE A 351 -19.50 20.38 -11.07
CA ILE A 351 -20.04 19.53 -10.01
C ILE A 351 -20.20 20.22 -8.67
N PHE A 352 -19.73 21.45 -8.53
CA PHE A 352 -19.94 22.24 -7.33
C PHE A 352 -21.43 22.60 -7.18
N ARG A 353 -21.93 22.51 -5.97
CA ARG A 353 -23.28 22.96 -5.58
C ARG A 353 -23.18 23.76 -4.30
N ASP A 354 -23.83 24.90 -4.25
CA ASP A 354 -23.96 25.71 -3.05
C ASP A 354 -24.78 24.97 -2.00
N GLY A 355 -24.48 25.20 -0.73
CA GLY A 355 -25.19 24.58 0.40
C GLY A 355 -24.69 23.18 0.80
N ILE A 356 -23.93 22.50 -0.03
CA ILE A 356 -23.38 21.19 0.29
C ILE A 356 -22.17 21.30 1.24
N CYS A 357 -22.17 20.45 2.28
CA CYS A 357 -21.05 20.29 3.20
C CYS A 357 -20.08 19.21 2.68
N TYR A 358 -19.06 19.62 1.92
CA TYR A 358 -18.07 18.72 1.35
C TYR A 358 -17.11 18.21 2.41
N LYS A 359 -16.98 16.89 2.54
CA LYS A 359 -16.06 16.21 3.47
C LYS A 359 -14.80 15.72 2.77
N ARG A 360 -14.90 15.40 1.49
CA ARG A 360 -13.79 14.85 0.70
C ARG A 360 -13.80 15.41 -0.71
N ALA A 361 -12.62 15.62 -1.26
CA ALA A 361 -12.45 15.89 -2.67
C ALA A 361 -11.15 15.29 -3.21
N GLY A 362 -11.05 15.15 -4.52
CA GLY A 362 -9.83 14.67 -5.15
C GLY A 362 -9.77 14.92 -6.65
N VAL A 363 -8.53 14.80 -7.16
CA VAL A 363 -8.20 14.85 -8.59
C VAL A 363 -7.65 13.49 -8.99
N ILE A 364 -8.11 12.97 -10.12
CA ILE A 364 -7.61 11.75 -10.75
C ILE A 364 -7.19 12.04 -12.18
N LEU A 365 -5.98 11.63 -12.53
CA LEU A 365 -5.46 11.68 -13.89
C LEU A 365 -5.54 10.29 -14.50
N MET A 366 -6.09 10.19 -15.71
CA MET A 366 -6.30 8.95 -16.45
C MET A 366 -5.76 9.07 -17.87
N GLY A 367 -5.75 7.95 -18.63
CA GLY A 367 -5.12 7.94 -19.94
C GLY A 367 -3.62 8.24 -19.86
N VAL A 368 -2.95 7.67 -18.83
CA VAL A 368 -1.52 7.89 -18.58
C VAL A 368 -0.70 7.09 -19.58
N VAL A 369 0.17 7.80 -20.30
CA VAL A 369 1.11 7.23 -21.27
C VAL A 369 2.53 7.77 -21.02
N PRO A 370 3.61 7.09 -21.48
CA PRO A 370 4.96 7.64 -21.42
C PRO A 370 5.06 9.00 -22.11
N ASP A 371 5.87 9.90 -21.58
CA ASP A 371 6.07 11.24 -22.15
C ASP A 371 6.80 11.25 -23.50
N THR A 372 7.32 10.08 -23.92
CA THR A 372 7.90 9.83 -25.25
C THR A 372 6.86 9.41 -26.30
N ALA A 373 5.63 9.09 -25.88
CA ALA A 373 4.56 8.59 -26.76
C ALA A 373 3.37 9.58 -26.82
N ILE A 374 3.65 10.88 -26.94
CA ILE A 374 2.62 11.92 -27.02
C ILE A 374 2.05 11.97 -28.43
N GLN A 375 0.76 11.68 -28.56
CA GLN A 375 0.03 11.95 -29.79
C GLN A 375 -0.47 13.41 -29.74
N ALA A 376 0.16 14.26 -30.53
CA ALA A 376 -0.21 15.65 -30.63
C ALA A 376 -1.53 15.82 -31.43
N ASP A 377 -2.35 16.78 -31.02
CA ASP A 377 -3.48 17.24 -31.81
C ASP A 377 -3.00 18.13 -32.98
N LEU A 378 -3.49 17.83 -34.18
CA LEU A 378 -3.03 18.47 -35.41
C LEU A 378 -3.30 19.99 -35.44
N PHE A 379 -4.34 20.45 -34.76
CA PHE A 379 -4.83 21.84 -34.87
C PHE A 379 -4.45 22.73 -33.68
N SER A 380 -4.21 22.16 -32.51
CA SER A 380 -3.99 22.93 -31.27
C SER A 380 -2.61 22.73 -30.66
N PHE A 381 -1.80 21.77 -31.16
CA PHE A 381 -0.48 21.51 -30.61
C PHE A 381 0.54 22.58 -31.01
N ASN A 382 1.13 23.23 -30.02
CA ASN A 382 2.25 24.14 -30.19
C ASN A 382 3.48 23.56 -29.49
N ALA A 383 4.44 23.10 -30.28
CA ALA A 383 5.66 22.42 -29.81
C ALA A 383 6.52 23.33 -28.91
N ASP A 384 6.64 24.61 -29.24
CA ASP A 384 7.45 25.56 -28.46
C ASP A 384 6.81 25.86 -27.11
N SER A 385 5.49 26.05 -27.09
CA SER A 385 4.72 26.24 -25.84
C SER A 385 4.84 24.99 -24.93
N HIS A 386 4.69 23.80 -25.51
CA HIS A 386 4.83 22.54 -24.77
C HIS A 386 6.25 22.37 -24.19
N LYS A 387 7.28 22.68 -24.96
CA LYS A 387 8.68 22.66 -24.50
C LYS A 387 8.92 23.67 -23.39
N MET A 388 8.40 24.88 -23.52
CA MET A 388 8.56 25.95 -22.52
C MET A 388 7.87 25.55 -21.20
N MET A 389 6.64 25.01 -21.24
CA MET A 389 5.94 24.55 -20.05
C MET A 389 6.70 23.42 -19.33
N ARG A 390 7.27 22.49 -20.08
CA ARG A 390 8.09 21.42 -19.51
C ARG A 390 9.36 21.96 -18.81
N LEU A 391 10.02 22.97 -19.39
CA LEU A 391 11.17 23.62 -18.76
C LEU A 391 10.76 24.36 -17.47
N LEU A 392 9.64 25.06 -17.50
CA LEU A 392 9.09 25.77 -16.33
C LEU A 392 8.76 24.78 -15.20
N ASP A 393 7.99 23.73 -15.49
CA ASP A 393 7.64 22.73 -14.49
C ASP A 393 8.88 22.04 -13.88
N ASN A 394 9.89 21.73 -14.70
CA ASN A 394 11.15 21.16 -14.23
C ASN A 394 11.94 22.12 -13.33
N ALA A 395 11.92 23.41 -13.62
CA ALA A 395 12.57 24.43 -12.78
C ALA A 395 11.86 24.55 -11.43
N VAL A 396 10.52 24.62 -11.43
CA VAL A 396 9.70 24.64 -10.22
C VAL A 396 9.93 23.38 -9.38
N ASP A 397 9.92 22.19 -9.99
CA ASP A 397 10.15 20.94 -9.30
C ASP A 397 11.55 20.88 -8.63
N LYS A 398 12.58 21.42 -9.29
CA LYS A 398 13.93 21.53 -8.72
C LYS A 398 13.97 22.45 -7.51
N ILE A 399 13.40 23.64 -7.59
CA ILE A 399 13.33 24.59 -6.47
C ILE A 399 12.58 23.93 -5.30
N ASN A 400 11.37 23.40 -5.54
CA ASN A 400 10.57 22.76 -4.50
C ASN A 400 11.23 21.53 -3.88
N LYS A 401 12.13 20.86 -4.59
CA LYS A 401 12.91 19.74 -4.05
C LYS A 401 14.04 20.18 -3.13
N VAL A 402 14.70 21.31 -3.44
CA VAL A 402 15.90 21.79 -2.71
C VAL A 402 15.49 22.67 -1.54
N ASP A 403 14.64 23.67 -1.80
CA ASP A 403 14.30 24.73 -0.85
C ASP A 403 13.05 24.42 0.00
N GLY A 404 12.42 23.28 -0.25
CA GLY A 404 11.24 22.80 0.45
C GLY A 404 10.00 22.74 -0.44
N THR A 405 9.11 21.81 -0.12
CA THR A 405 7.85 21.64 -0.84
C THR A 405 7.01 22.91 -0.72
N GLU A 406 6.47 23.39 -1.87
CA GLU A 406 5.62 24.58 -1.95
C GLU A 406 6.36 25.92 -1.86
N THR A 407 7.69 25.96 -2.08
CA THR A 407 8.44 27.21 -2.22
C THR A 407 7.95 28.02 -3.41
N VAL A 408 7.69 27.37 -4.54
CA VAL A 408 7.04 27.98 -5.72
C VAL A 408 5.73 27.26 -6.00
N ILE A 409 4.62 28.00 -6.01
CA ILE A 409 3.28 27.50 -6.27
C ILE A 409 2.53 28.41 -7.23
N LEU A 410 1.48 27.90 -7.88
CA LEU A 410 0.53 28.73 -8.60
C LEU A 410 -0.35 29.53 -7.63
N SER A 411 -0.74 30.76 -8.01
CA SER A 411 -1.61 31.60 -7.16
C SER A 411 -2.92 30.92 -6.76
N SER A 412 -3.44 30.03 -7.61
CA SER A 412 -4.64 29.23 -7.32
C SER A 412 -4.46 28.18 -6.21
N GLN A 413 -3.22 27.87 -5.82
CA GLN A 413 -2.88 26.95 -4.75
C GLN A 413 -2.75 27.63 -3.39
N GLN A 414 -2.75 28.97 -3.37
CA GLN A 414 -2.48 29.74 -2.15
C GLN A 414 -3.69 29.70 -1.22
N TYR A 415 -3.47 29.19 -0.01
CA TYR A 415 -4.44 29.28 1.08
C TYR A 415 -4.49 30.70 1.65
N PRO A 416 -5.61 31.06 2.33
CA PRO A 416 -5.66 32.29 3.10
C PRO A 416 -4.46 32.42 4.04
N LYS A 417 -4.02 33.68 4.32
CA LYS A 417 -2.82 33.99 5.12
C LYS A 417 -2.69 33.10 6.36
N GLY A 418 -1.52 32.48 6.49
CA GLY A 418 -1.14 31.65 7.65
C GLY A 418 -1.51 30.18 7.57
N LYS A 419 -2.03 29.67 6.47
CA LYS A 419 -2.27 28.24 6.26
C LYS A 419 -1.56 27.76 5.01
N ASN A 420 -0.79 26.66 5.13
CA ASN A 420 -0.20 25.95 4.01
C ASN A 420 -0.94 24.62 3.77
N PHE A 421 -0.75 24.01 2.60
CA PHE A 421 -1.34 22.70 2.32
C PHE A 421 -0.90 21.62 3.33
N ALA A 422 0.34 21.70 3.81
CA ALA A 422 0.88 20.81 4.85
C ALA A 422 0.19 21.05 6.20
N ASP A 423 -0.11 22.32 6.56
CA ASP A 423 -0.74 22.71 7.83
C ASP A 423 -2.24 22.34 7.87
N ALA A 424 -2.83 21.99 6.72
CA ALA A 424 -4.20 21.51 6.63
C ALA A 424 -4.36 20.05 7.07
N ILE A 425 -3.29 19.37 7.49
CA ILE A 425 -3.30 17.99 8.00
C ILE A 425 -3.01 18.01 9.49
N LYS A 426 -3.94 17.50 10.29
CA LYS A 426 -3.68 17.27 11.71
C LYS A 426 -2.68 16.15 11.92
N HIS A 427 -1.66 16.42 12.72
CA HIS A 427 -0.64 15.49 13.17
C HIS A 427 -0.27 15.82 14.60
N GLU A 428 -1.26 15.80 15.49
CA GLU A 428 -1.08 16.24 16.88
C GLU A 428 -0.22 15.29 17.71
N HIS A 429 -0.14 14.02 17.29
CA HIS A 429 0.61 12.95 17.95
C HIS A 429 1.83 12.47 17.13
N LYS A 430 2.38 13.34 16.25
CA LYS A 430 3.49 12.95 15.39
C LYS A 430 4.78 12.79 16.16
N SER A 431 5.42 11.63 16.02
CA SER A 431 6.76 11.35 16.54
C SER A 431 7.85 12.12 15.79
N SER A 432 9.04 12.19 16.38
CA SER A 432 10.25 12.71 15.72
C SER A 432 10.73 11.80 14.59
N CYS A 433 11.62 12.34 13.73
CA CYS A 433 12.29 11.57 12.66
C CYS A 433 13.82 11.58 12.91
N PRO A 434 14.32 10.85 13.92
CA PRO A 434 15.72 10.94 14.32
C PRO A 434 16.71 10.43 13.27
N THR A 435 16.24 9.68 12.27
CA THR A 435 17.07 9.12 11.19
C THR A 435 17.22 10.04 9.98
N THR A 436 16.33 11.03 9.81
CA THR A 436 16.29 11.90 8.63
C THR A 436 16.35 13.38 8.94
N ARG A 437 16.16 13.78 10.22
CA ARG A 437 16.13 15.18 10.64
C ARG A 437 17.12 15.46 11.75
N TRP A 438 18.12 16.29 11.50
CA TRP A 438 19.14 16.68 12.48
C TRP A 438 18.56 17.21 13.80
N LYS A 439 17.50 18.01 13.75
CA LYS A 439 16.83 18.55 14.94
C LYS A 439 16.15 17.49 15.81
N ASP A 440 15.86 16.34 15.26
CA ASP A 440 15.13 15.24 15.90
C ASP A 440 16.08 14.15 16.45
N ILE A 441 17.41 14.35 16.37
CA ILE A 441 18.40 13.42 16.91
C ILE A 441 18.19 13.27 18.41
N ILE A 442 18.15 12.01 18.88
CA ILE A 442 18.00 11.67 20.28
C ILE A 442 19.24 12.17 21.06
N LYS A 443 19.03 13.04 22.01
CA LYS A 443 20.08 13.50 22.93
C LYS A 443 20.12 12.55 24.11
N LEU A 444 21.26 11.90 24.33
CA LEU A 444 21.50 11.13 25.53
C LEU A 444 21.70 12.14 26.69
N LYS A 445 21.05 11.88 27.82
CA LYS A 445 21.21 12.63 29.06
C LYS A 445 22.37 12.07 29.87
#